data_7542775f12aaba61cd3050a26829cbe0
#
_entry.id   7542775f12aaba61cd3050a26829cbe0
#
_cell.length_a   1.000
_cell.length_b   1.000
_cell.length_c   1.000
_cell.angle_alpha   90.00
_cell.angle_beta   90.00
_cell.angle_gamma   90.00
#
_symmetry.space_group_name_H-M   'P 1'
#
loop_
_entity.id
_entity.type
_entity.pdbx_description
1 polymer ?
#
loop_
_entity_poly.entity_id
_entity_poly.type
_entity_poly.pdbx_seq_one_letter_code
_entity_poly.pdbx_strand_id
1 'polypeptide(L)'
;MILMIDNYDSFTYNLVQALEAAGANVRVLRNDAIDRAGLEAMADDPAAELRGIVVSPGPGDPDSAGVSMDAVRVAVERRIPLLGVCLGMQAMGAALGATIRRAPTLVHGEASSVRHDGKGLLAGMPTPFMAARYHSLSVAPETLPADVIVTARTEDDYVVMGIRHLSAPIEGVQFHPESVLTPEGPHLLANFLRLAGEGEASLLDRASGSFALAGFATEPSAAGAPNRPDRPIEPRTAAAAGAGRAEIVR
;
A
#
# COMPACT_ATOMS: atom_id res chain seq x y z
N MET A 1 -3.81 2.59 19.35
CA MET A 1 -2.55 1.83 19.10
C MET A 1 -2.60 1.20 17.72
N ILE A 2 -1.50 1.25 16.95
CA ILE A 2 -1.31 0.52 15.69
C ILE A 2 -0.54 -0.77 15.98
N LEU A 3 -1.08 -1.91 15.57
CA LEU A 3 -0.37 -3.19 15.62
C LEU A 3 0.45 -3.37 14.35
N MET A 4 1.76 -3.51 14.48
CA MET A 4 2.67 -3.88 13.38
C MET A 4 2.93 -5.38 13.43
N ILE A 5 2.53 -6.11 12.39
CA ILE A 5 2.94 -7.51 12.18
C ILE A 5 4.26 -7.50 11.42
N ASP A 6 5.33 -7.90 12.10
CA ASP A 6 6.70 -7.93 11.56
C ASP A 6 6.97 -9.27 10.86
N ASN A 7 7.17 -9.23 9.56
CA ASN A 7 7.53 -10.38 8.72
C ASN A 7 9.06 -10.61 8.64
N TYR A 8 9.80 -10.26 9.69
CA TYR A 8 11.26 -10.42 9.76
C TYR A 8 12.00 -9.58 8.70
N ASP A 9 11.48 -8.38 8.43
CA ASP A 9 12.06 -7.48 7.45
C ASP A 9 12.93 -6.40 8.09
N SER A 10 14.05 -6.07 7.46
CA SER A 10 14.96 -5.03 7.92
C SER A 10 14.35 -3.61 7.84
N PHE A 11 13.33 -3.42 7.02
CA PHE A 11 12.63 -2.14 6.86
C PHE A 11 11.43 -1.97 7.79
N THR A 12 11.01 -3.02 8.54
CA THR A 12 9.88 -2.93 9.48
C THR A 12 10.06 -1.76 10.45
N TYR A 13 11.26 -1.59 11.02
CA TYR A 13 11.50 -0.52 11.99
C TYR A 13 11.55 0.88 11.34
N ASN A 14 11.80 1.01 10.05
CA ASN A 14 11.64 2.28 9.34
C ASN A 14 10.16 2.67 9.26
N LEU A 15 9.26 1.69 9.01
CA LEU A 15 7.80 1.92 9.08
C LEU A 15 7.36 2.31 10.49
N VAL A 16 7.86 1.61 11.52
CA VAL A 16 7.58 1.93 12.93
C VAL A 16 7.98 3.36 13.22
N GLN A 17 9.23 3.75 12.91
CA GLN A 17 9.74 5.10 13.14
C GLN A 17 8.92 6.17 12.40
N ALA A 18 8.53 5.89 11.14
CA ALA A 18 7.72 6.82 10.37
C ALA A 18 6.33 7.02 10.98
N LEU A 19 5.68 5.94 11.44
CA LEU A 19 4.38 5.99 12.10
C LEU A 19 4.46 6.69 13.47
N GLU A 20 5.50 6.39 14.27
CA GLU A 20 5.72 7.03 15.57
C GLU A 20 6.06 8.51 15.44
N ALA A 21 6.88 8.87 14.43
CA ALA A 21 7.16 10.27 14.10
C ALA A 21 5.89 11.04 13.70
N ALA A 22 4.93 10.34 13.09
CA ALA A 22 3.60 10.85 12.79
C ALA A 22 2.63 10.84 13.99
N GLY A 23 3.09 10.40 15.18
CA GLY A 23 2.36 10.45 16.44
C GLY A 23 1.58 9.20 16.80
N ALA A 24 1.73 8.11 16.07
CA ALA A 24 1.10 6.83 16.41
C ALA A 24 1.78 6.15 17.58
N ASN A 25 1.00 5.42 18.39
CA ASN A 25 1.52 4.43 19.33
C ASN A 25 1.59 3.09 18.60
N VAL A 26 2.80 2.55 18.38
CA VAL A 26 3.01 1.32 17.60
C VAL A 26 3.46 0.19 18.51
N ARG A 27 2.74 -0.94 18.43
CA ARG A 27 3.15 -2.21 19.04
C ARG A 27 3.59 -3.19 17.97
N VAL A 28 4.82 -3.67 18.03
CA VAL A 28 5.38 -4.63 17.09
C VAL A 28 5.22 -6.04 17.63
N LEU A 29 4.65 -6.94 16.84
CA LEU A 29 4.64 -8.39 17.08
C LEU A 29 5.18 -9.09 15.81
N ARG A 30 6.04 -10.07 16.00
CA ARG A 30 6.49 -10.93 14.91
C ARG A 30 5.34 -11.80 14.42
N ASN A 31 5.36 -12.15 13.16
CA ASN A 31 4.29 -12.88 12.48
C ASN A 31 4.04 -14.30 13.01
N ASP A 32 4.96 -14.81 13.83
CA ASP A 32 4.89 -16.11 14.53
C ASP A 32 4.68 -15.97 16.07
N ALA A 33 4.65 -14.73 16.58
CA ALA A 33 4.48 -14.45 18.01
C ALA A 33 3.01 -14.41 18.48
N ILE A 34 2.07 -14.44 17.55
CA ILE A 34 0.64 -14.46 17.81
C ILE A 34 -0.06 -15.29 16.74
N ASP A 35 -1.10 -15.99 17.10
CA ASP A 35 -1.98 -16.69 16.16
C ASP A 35 -3.28 -15.91 15.90
N ARG A 36 -4.15 -16.48 15.06
CA ARG A 36 -5.45 -15.88 14.76
C ARG A 36 -6.29 -15.63 16.00
N ALA A 37 -6.36 -16.59 16.92
CA ALA A 37 -7.15 -16.46 18.14
C ALA A 37 -6.64 -15.32 19.04
N GLY A 38 -5.33 -15.15 19.13
CA GLY A 38 -4.70 -14.02 19.83
C GLY A 38 -5.00 -12.68 19.18
N LEU A 39 -5.04 -12.60 17.82
CA LEU A 39 -5.44 -11.40 17.09
C LEU A 39 -6.91 -11.05 17.33
N GLU A 40 -7.80 -12.05 17.29
CA GLU A 40 -9.23 -11.88 17.59
C GLU A 40 -9.44 -11.39 19.03
N ALA A 41 -8.76 -11.99 19.99
CA ALA A 41 -8.83 -11.57 21.39
C ALA A 41 -8.34 -10.12 21.56
N MET A 42 -7.26 -9.73 20.89
CA MET A 42 -6.76 -8.34 20.91
C MET A 42 -7.75 -7.38 20.26
N ALA A 43 -8.37 -7.77 19.14
CA ALA A 43 -9.36 -6.96 18.43
C ALA A 43 -10.65 -6.75 19.24
N ASP A 44 -11.03 -7.75 20.04
CA ASP A 44 -12.25 -7.75 20.84
C ASP A 44 -12.04 -7.14 22.26
N ASP A 45 -10.76 -6.88 22.65
CA ASP A 45 -10.43 -6.26 23.94
C ASP A 45 -10.39 -4.73 23.84
N PRO A 46 -11.34 -4.00 24.45
CA PRO A 46 -11.33 -2.54 24.44
C PRO A 46 -10.07 -1.94 25.09
N ALA A 47 -9.43 -2.66 26.04
CA ALA A 47 -8.23 -2.20 26.73
C ALA A 47 -6.98 -2.24 25.81
N ALA A 48 -7.01 -3.02 24.73
CA ALA A 48 -5.95 -3.04 23.74
C ALA A 48 -5.92 -1.77 22.90
N GLU A 49 -7.04 -1.02 22.80
CA GLU A 49 -7.19 0.19 22.00
C GLU A 49 -6.67 0.03 20.55
N LEU A 50 -6.90 -1.14 19.95
CA LEU A 50 -6.47 -1.44 18.61
C LEU A 50 -7.20 -0.55 17.60
N ARG A 51 -6.47 0.35 16.95
CA ARG A 51 -6.97 1.33 15.97
C ARG A 51 -6.69 0.94 14.53
N GLY A 52 -5.65 0.16 14.31
CA GLY A 52 -5.27 -0.28 12.97
C GLY A 52 -4.18 -1.35 13.02
N ILE A 53 -4.02 -2.04 11.89
CA ILE A 53 -3.01 -3.07 11.69
C ILE A 53 -2.13 -2.68 10.51
N VAL A 54 -0.82 -2.83 10.65
CA VAL A 54 0.12 -2.76 9.53
C VAL A 54 0.77 -4.12 9.37
N VAL A 55 0.69 -4.69 8.17
CA VAL A 55 1.41 -5.90 7.81
C VAL A 55 2.66 -5.49 7.04
N SER A 56 3.82 -5.75 7.61
CA SER A 56 5.11 -5.26 7.11
C SER A 56 5.54 -5.93 5.80
N PRO A 57 6.54 -5.36 5.11
CA PRO A 57 7.34 -6.11 4.16
C PRO A 57 7.93 -7.38 4.78
N GLY A 58 8.47 -8.27 3.95
CA GLY A 58 9.16 -9.46 4.40
C GLY A 58 9.70 -10.30 3.27
N PRO A 59 10.57 -11.27 3.58
CA PRO A 59 11.06 -12.26 2.63
C PRO A 59 9.98 -13.32 2.33
N GLY A 60 10.17 -14.07 1.24
CA GLY A 60 9.33 -15.21 0.88
C GLY A 60 8.03 -14.82 0.20
N ASP A 61 6.96 -15.47 0.59
CA ASP A 61 5.61 -15.37 0.03
C ASP A 61 4.53 -15.32 1.14
N PRO A 62 3.27 -15.02 0.81
CA PRO A 62 2.19 -14.96 1.79
C PRO A 62 1.97 -16.25 2.58
N ASP A 63 2.20 -17.43 1.99
CA ASP A 63 1.98 -18.72 2.65
C ASP A 63 3.00 -18.96 3.77
N SER A 64 4.18 -18.36 3.66
CA SER A 64 5.25 -18.41 4.66
C SER A 64 5.23 -17.23 5.65
N ALA A 65 4.28 -16.30 5.53
CA ALA A 65 4.21 -15.06 6.31
C ALA A 65 3.45 -15.20 7.65
N GLY A 66 3.42 -16.38 8.24
CA GLY A 66 2.80 -16.61 9.56
C GLY A 66 1.36 -16.11 9.62
N VAL A 67 1.06 -15.29 10.64
CA VAL A 67 -0.29 -14.77 10.90
C VAL A 67 -0.76 -13.68 9.93
N SER A 68 0.07 -13.25 8.97
CA SER A 68 -0.21 -12.09 8.11
C SER A 68 -1.52 -12.19 7.33
N MET A 69 -1.83 -13.36 6.75
CA MET A 69 -3.11 -13.55 6.06
C MET A 69 -4.30 -13.57 7.04
N ASP A 70 -4.13 -14.11 8.23
CA ASP A 70 -5.18 -14.09 9.25
C ASP A 70 -5.42 -12.69 9.82
N ALA A 71 -4.37 -11.86 9.92
CA ALA A 71 -4.51 -10.46 10.26
C ALA A 71 -5.40 -9.70 9.25
N VAL A 72 -5.27 -10.00 7.96
CA VAL A 72 -6.16 -9.45 6.93
C VAL A 72 -7.61 -9.91 7.13
N ARG A 73 -7.83 -11.22 7.36
CA ARG A 73 -9.19 -11.76 7.58
C ARG A 73 -9.86 -11.15 8.81
N VAL A 74 -9.13 -11.07 9.92
CA VAL A 74 -9.61 -10.43 11.16
C VAL A 74 -9.91 -8.95 10.93
N ALA A 75 -9.06 -8.23 10.19
CA ALA A 75 -9.28 -6.83 9.86
C ALA A 75 -10.56 -6.62 9.04
N VAL A 76 -10.86 -7.50 8.07
CA VAL A 76 -12.11 -7.46 7.31
C VAL A 76 -13.31 -7.75 8.23
N GLU A 77 -13.26 -8.82 9.01
CA GLU A 77 -14.35 -9.27 9.88
C GLU A 77 -14.70 -8.25 10.98
N ARG A 78 -13.69 -7.63 11.57
CA ARG A 78 -13.84 -6.62 12.65
C ARG A 78 -13.86 -5.19 12.14
N ARG A 79 -13.72 -4.98 10.81
CA ARG A 79 -13.64 -3.66 10.17
C ARG A 79 -12.53 -2.78 10.74
N ILE A 80 -11.37 -3.39 11.04
CA ILE A 80 -10.18 -2.70 11.53
C ILE A 80 -9.41 -2.15 10.33
N PRO A 81 -9.02 -0.87 10.32
CA PRO A 81 -8.13 -0.32 9.29
C PRO A 81 -6.85 -1.13 9.17
N LEU A 82 -6.50 -1.53 7.93
CA LEU A 82 -5.28 -2.27 7.68
C LEU A 82 -4.51 -1.69 6.49
N LEU A 83 -3.20 -1.54 6.68
CA LEU A 83 -2.22 -1.26 5.63
C LEU A 83 -1.33 -2.48 5.43
N GLY A 84 -1.34 -3.06 4.22
CA GLY A 84 -0.35 -4.06 3.80
C GLY A 84 0.77 -3.42 2.99
N VAL A 85 2.04 -3.65 3.36
CA VAL A 85 3.20 -3.11 2.64
C VAL A 85 4.00 -4.25 2.02
N CYS A 86 4.23 -4.21 0.72
CA CYS A 86 4.99 -5.19 -0.07
C CYS A 86 4.45 -6.62 0.13
N LEU A 87 5.12 -7.48 0.91
CA LEU A 87 4.59 -8.79 1.30
C LEU A 87 3.22 -8.67 1.99
N GLY A 88 3.00 -7.62 2.78
CA GLY A 88 1.70 -7.37 3.41
C GLY A 88 0.57 -7.11 2.40
N MET A 89 0.82 -6.41 1.28
CA MET A 89 -0.16 -6.29 0.19
C MET A 89 -0.39 -7.64 -0.50
N GLN A 90 0.66 -8.43 -0.70
CA GLN A 90 0.54 -9.76 -1.29
C GLN A 90 -0.27 -10.69 -0.37
N ALA A 91 -0.02 -10.65 0.95
CA ALA A 91 -0.80 -11.37 1.95
C ALA A 91 -2.28 -10.92 1.95
N MET A 92 -2.54 -9.62 1.77
CA MET A 92 -3.89 -9.10 1.59
C MET A 92 -4.55 -9.69 0.34
N GLY A 93 -3.86 -9.66 -0.81
CA GLY A 93 -4.37 -10.25 -2.05
C GLY A 93 -4.68 -11.74 -1.89
N ALA A 94 -3.73 -12.51 -1.36
CA ALA A 94 -3.86 -13.96 -1.15
C ALA A 94 -5.00 -14.31 -0.17
N ALA A 95 -5.09 -13.61 0.96
CA ALA A 95 -6.13 -13.82 1.97
C ALA A 95 -7.55 -13.61 1.42
N LEU A 96 -7.68 -12.73 0.41
CA LEU A 96 -8.93 -12.40 -0.28
C LEU A 96 -9.17 -13.26 -1.54
N GLY A 97 -8.25 -14.19 -1.88
CA GLY A 97 -8.42 -15.15 -2.96
C GLY A 97 -7.69 -14.81 -4.26
N ALA A 98 -6.89 -13.75 -4.30
CA ALA A 98 -6.07 -13.44 -5.46
C ALA A 98 -4.82 -14.35 -5.53
N THR A 99 -4.33 -14.56 -6.74
CA THR A 99 -3.09 -15.30 -7.01
C THR A 99 -1.89 -14.36 -6.90
N ILE A 100 -0.86 -14.81 -6.19
CA ILE A 100 0.45 -14.15 -6.17
C ILE A 100 1.36 -14.87 -7.15
N ARG A 101 2.01 -14.11 -8.03
CA ARG A 101 2.89 -14.67 -9.07
C ARG A 101 4.18 -13.84 -9.19
N ARG A 102 5.15 -14.36 -9.93
CA ARG A 102 6.35 -13.59 -10.27
C ARG A 102 5.96 -12.31 -11.03
N ALA A 103 6.57 -11.20 -10.61
CA ALA A 103 6.43 -9.94 -11.31
C ALA A 103 7.02 -10.04 -12.73
N PRO A 104 6.44 -9.34 -13.73
CA PRO A 104 6.97 -9.34 -15.10
C PRO A 104 8.43 -8.89 -15.17
N THR A 105 8.77 -7.90 -14.34
CA THR A 105 10.11 -7.34 -14.23
C THR A 105 10.60 -7.44 -12.80
N LEU A 106 11.82 -7.98 -12.63
CA LEU A 106 12.49 -7.99 -11.33
C LEU A 106 13.13 -6.61 -11.11
N VAL A 107 12.65 -5.88 -10.10
CA VAL A 107 13.20 -4.58 -9.70
C VAL A 107 13.60 -4.65 -8.24
N HIS A 108 14.82 -4.23 -7.91
CA HIS A 108 15.33 -4.25 -6.55
C HIS A 108 16.17 -3.01 -6.25
N GLY A 109 15.64 -2.17 -5.35
CA GLY A 109 16.34 -0.94 -4.92
C GLY A 109 16.27 0.22 -5.91
N GLU A 110 15.30 0.20 -6.82
CA GLU A 110 15.05 1.27 -7.79
C GLU A 110 13.67 1.88 -7.60
N ALA A 111 13.50 3.13 -7.99
CA ALA A 111 12.21 3.79 -7.99
C ALA A 111 11.56 3.72 -9.38
N SER A 112 10.27 3.40 -9.41
CA SER A 112 9.45 3.43 -10.62
C SER A 112 8.38 4.50 -10.50
N SER A 113 7.95 5.02 -11.66
CA SER A 113 6.83 5.95 -11.76
C SER A 113 5.52 5.19 -11.58
N VAL A 114 4.67 5.65 -10.66
CA VAL A 114 3.41 4.99 -10.26
C VAL A 114 2.23 5.94 -10.47
N ARG A 115 1.23 5.48 -11.23
CA ARG A 115 -0.08 6.12 -11.34
C ARG A 115 -1.08 5.50 -10.39
N HIS A 116 -2.00 6.32 -9.89
CA HIS A 116 -3.02 5.88 -8.94
C HIS A 116 -4.37 6.59 -9.13
N ASP A 117 -5.41 6.08 -8.43
CA ASP A 117 -6.78 6.59 -8.51
C ASP A 117 -7.05 7.84 -7.67
N GLY A 118 -6.11 8.28 -6.85
CA GLY A 118 -6.23 9.46 -5.99
C GLY A 118 -7.18 9.30 -4.80
N LYS A 119 -7.52 8.07 -4.40
CA LYS A 119 -8.48 7.78 -3.33
C LYS A 119 -7.84 6.96 -2.21
N GLY A 120 -8.53 6.90 -1.04
CA GLY A 120 -8.07 6.13 0.12
C GLY A 120 -6.71 6.59 0.60
N LEU A 121 -5.77 5.66 0.76
CA LEU A 121 -4.40 5.96 1.19
C LEU A 121 -3.63 6.86 0.21
N LEU A 122 -4.05 6.91 -1.05
CA LEU A 122 -3.40 7.67 -2.13
C LEU A 122 -4.06 9.05 -2.35
N ALA A 123 -5.02 9.42 -1.50
CA ALA A 123 -5.72 10.69 -1.60
C ALA A 123 -4.77 11.87 -1.39
N GLY A 124 -4.84 12.88 -2.28
CA GLY A 124 -4.02 14.09 -2.22
C GLY A 124 -2.55 13.93 -2.65
N MET A 125 -2.12 12.70 -2.98
CA MET A 125 -0.77 12.47 -3.51
C MET A 125 -0.68 12.88 -4.99
N PRO A 126 0.50 13.34 -5.47
CA PRO A 126 0.70 13.60 -6.89
C PRO A 126 0.59 12.29 -7.71
N THR A 127 0.08 12.39 -8.94
CA THR A 127 0.03 11.25 -9.86
C THR A 127 0.53 11.67 -11.24
N PRO A 128 1.60 11.05 -11.79
CA PRO A 128 2.39 9.98 -11.16
C PRO A 128 3.30 10.46 -10.02
N PHE A 129 3.80 9.51 -9.22
CA PHE A 129 4.84 9.74 -8.22
C PHE A 129 5.91 8.63 -8.28
N MET A 130 7.09 8.88 -7.69
CA MET A 130 8.18 7.88 -7.64
C MET A 130 8.05 7.01 -6.41
N ALA A 131 8.15 5.68 -6.58
CA ALA A 131 8.02 4.71 -5.50
C ALA A 131 9.09 3.60 -5.58
N ALA A 132 9.70 3.31 -4.44
CA ALA A 132 10.75 2.29 -4.29
C ALA A 132 10.19 0.87 -4.47
N ARG A 133 10.87 0.04 -5.26
CA ARG A 133 10.53 -1.36 -5.52
C ARG A 133 11.65 -2.29 -5.05
N TYR A 134 11.26 -3.33 -4.30
CA TYR A 134 12.16 -4.38 -3.81
C TYR A 134 11.55 -5.78 -3.97
N HIS A 135 10.59 -5.96 -4.90
CA HIS A 135 9.78 -7.17 -4.97
C HIS A 135 10.03 -7.99 -6.23
N SER A 136 9.98 -9.32 -6.08
CA SER A 136 9.99 -10.30 -7.18
C SER A 136 8.61 -10.92 -7.44
N LEU A 137 7.66 -10.72 -6.51
CA LEU A 137 6.28 -11.19 -6.62
C LEU A 137 5.32 -10.02 -6.76
N SER A 138 4.16 -10.27 -7.35
CA SER A 138 3.07 -9.30 -7.49
C SER A 138 1.71 -9.99 -7.49
N VAL A 139 0.66 -9.25 -7.16
CA VAL A 139 -0.72 -9.70 -7.30
C VAL A 139 -1.09 -9.81 -8.76
N ALA A 140 -1.71 -10.91 -9.17
CA ALA A 140 -2.28 -11.12 -10.50
C ALA A 140 -3.65 -10.41 -10.58
N PRO A 141 -3.78 -9.29 -11.30
CA PRO A 141 -4.98 -8.45 -11.23
C PRO A 141 -6.24 -9.14 -11.76
N GLU A 142 -6.09 -10.09 -12.69
CA GLU A 142 -7.20 -10.86 -13.25
C GLU A 142 -7.81 -11.88 -12.29
N THR A 143 -7.17 -12.11 -11.14
CA THR A 143 -7.64 -13.04 -10.10
C THR A 143 -8.24 -12.34 -8.90
N LEU A 144 -8.23 -11.01 -8.87
CA LEU A 144 -8.82 -10.23 -7.78
C LEU A 144 -10.34 -10.50 -7.72
N PRO A 145 -10.89 -10.70 -6.50
CA PRO A 145 -12.33 -10.82 -6.34
C PRO A 145 -13.03 -9.48 -6.63
N ALA A 146 -14.34 -9.51 -6.85
CA ALA A 146 -15.12 -8.34 -7.28
C ALA A 146 -15.16 -7.19 -6.27
N ASP A 147 -14.87 -7.46 -5.01
CA ASP A 147 -14.83 -6.50 -3.91
C ASP A 147 -13.42 -5.92 -3.64
N VAL A 148 -12.44 -6.27 -4.47
CA VAL A 148 -11.07 -5.71 -4.41
C VAL A 148 -10.71 -5.06 -5.74
N ILE A 149 -10.27 -3.82 -5.69
CA ILE A 149 -9.87 -3.05 -6.87
C ILE A 149 -8.37 -2.76 -6.87
N VAL A 150 -7.81 -2.62 -8.06
CA VAL A 150 -6.47 -2.08 -8.26
C VAL A 150 -6.54 -0.56 -8.17
N THR A 151 -5.73 0.03 -7.28
CA THR A 151 -5.68 1.48 -7.02
C THR A 151 -4.46 2.16 -7.61
N ALA A 152 -3.38 1.41 -7.85
CA ALA A 152 -2.13 1.94 -8.41
C ALA A 152 -1.43 0.92 -9.31
N ARG A 153 -0.70 1.44 -10.32
CA ARG A 153 0.15 0.67 -11.25
C ARG A 153 1.40 1.44 -11.61
N THR A 154 2.48 0.73 -11.93
CA THR A 154 3.62 1.33 -12.62
C THR A 154 3.24 1.79 -14.02
N GLU A 155 3.93 2.84 -14.53
CA GLU A 155 3.68 3.36 -15.88
C GLU A 155 4.37 2.53 -16.98
N ASP A 156 5.48 1.89 -16.67
CA ASP A 156 6.33 1.18 -17.62
C ASP A 156 5.88 -0.27 -17.87
N ASP A 157 5.72 -1.07 -16.80
CA ASP A 157 5.44 -2.51 -16.89
C ASP A 157 4.03 -2.89 -16.36
N TYR A 158 3.20 -1.90 -15.97
CA TYR A 158 1.81 -2.05 -15.51
C TYR A 158 1.63 -3.00 -14.34
N VAL A 159 2.66 -3.20 -13.52
CA VAL A 159 2.59 -4.00 -12.30
C VAL A 159 1.62 -3.35 -11.31
N VAL A 160 0.83 -4.18 -10.64
CA VAL A 160 -0.07 -3.72 -9.56
C VAL A 160 0.75 -3.20 -8.39
N MET A 161 0.57 -1.93 -8.08
CA MET A 161 1.28 -1.22 -7.02
C MET A 161 0.38 -0.82 -5.84
N GLY A 162 -0.93 -1.04 -5.97
CA GLY A 162 -1.88 -0.82 -4.90
C GLY A 162 -3.18 -1.57 -5.12
N ILE A 163 -3.78 -2.04 -4.04
CA ILE A 163 -5.11 -2.67 -4.00
C ILE A 163 -5.91 -2.13 -2.81
N ARG A 164 -7.23 -2.07 -2.95
CA ARG A 164 -8.17 -1.65 -1.90
C ARG A 164 -9.41 -2.51 -1.92
N HIS A 165 -9.90 -2.89 -0.74
CA HIS A 165 -11.20 -3.52 -0.57
C HIS A 165 -12.31 -2.46 -0.62
N LEU A 166 -13.41 -2.74 -1.31
CA LEU A 166 -14.47 -1.76 -1.56
C LEU A 166 -15.30 -1.40 -0.32
N SER A 167 -15.44 -2.32 0.63
CA SER A 167 -16.29 -2.12 1.80
C SER A 167 -15.55 -2.19 3.14
N ALA A 168 -14.46 -2.96 3.25
CA ALA A 168 -13.64 -2.98 4.46
C ALA A 168 -12.53 -1.92 4.39
N PRO A 169 -12.12 -1.32 5.50
CA PRO A 169 -11.12 -0.24 5.53
C PRO A 169 -9.68 -0.80 5.40
N ILE A 170 -9.45 -1.65 4.41
CA ILE A 170 -8.16 -2.28 4.19
C ILE A 170 -7.61 -1.94 2.81
N GLU A 171 -6.36 -1.51 2.77
CA GLU A 171 -5.61 -1.17 1.56
C GLU A 171 -4.19 -1.72 1.64
N GLY A 172 -3.59 -1.99 0.49
CA GLY A 172 -2.20 -2.44 0.42
C GLY A 172 -1.45 -1.76 -0.70
N VAL A 173 -0.15 -1.58 -0.51
CA VAL A 173 0.78 -1.04 -1.50
C VAL A 173 1.96 -1.99 -1.71
N GLN A 174 2.40 -2.16 -2.97
CA GLN A 174 3.52 -3.04 -3.32
C GLN A 174 4.87 -2.37 -3.11
N PHE A 175 4.89 -1.06 -3.14
CA PHE A 175 6.08 -0.25 -2.91
C PHE A 175 6.33 -0.01 -1.42
N HIS A 176 7.50 0.55 -1.11
CA HIS A 176 7.96 0.83 0.26
C HIS A 176 7.79 2.30 0.61
N PRO A 177 6.73 2.68 1.34
CA PRO A 177 6.49 4.08 1.73
C PRO A 177 7.51 4.61 2.76
N GLU A 178 8.23 3.72 3.45
CA GLU A 178 9.29 4.07 4.40
C GLU A 178 10.63 4.38 3.74
N SER A 179 10.76 4.08 2.44
CA SER A 179 12.00 4.27 1.70
C SER A 179 12.23 5.73 1.33
N VAL A 180 13.47 6.19 1.41
CA VAL A 180 13.90 7.52 0.93
C VAL A 180 13.66 7.71 -0.58
N LEU A 181 13.52 6.60 -1.33
CA LEU A 181 13.18 6.61 -2.75
C LEU A 181 11.67 6.74 -3.00
N THR A 182 10.85 6.87 -1.95
CA THR A 182 9.41 7.15 -2.02
C THR A 182 9.12 8.46 -1.28
N PRO A 183 9.37 9.63 -1.90
CA PRO A 183 9.21 10.93 -1.23
C PRO A 183 7.80 11.16 -0.67
N GLU A 184 6.78 10.60 -1.32
CA GLU A 184 5.38 10.72 -0.91
C GLU A 184 4.96 9.72 0.18
N GLY A 185 5.87 8.87 0.63
CA GLY A 185 5.60 7.85 1.65
C GLY A 185 5.00 8.40 2.95
N PRO A 186 5.54 9.49 3.53
CA PRO A 186 4.96 10.11 4.72
C PRO A 186 3.51 10.55 4.54
N HIS A 187 3.12 11.02 3.35
CA HIS A 187 1.75 11.39 3.04
C HIS A 187 0.81 10.18 3.08
N LEU A 188 1.24 9.05 2.48
CA LEU A 188 0.48 7.79 2.51
C LEU A 188 0.28 7.30 3.96
N LEU A 189 1.35 7.29 4.77
CA LEU A 189 1.28 6.87 6.16
C LEU A 189 0.37 7.79 6.99
N ALA A 190 0.39 9.10 6.74
CA ALA A 190 -0.54 10.04 7.36
C ALA A 190 -2.01 9.74 6.97
N ASN A 191 -2.27 9.37 5.71
CA ASN A 191 -3.60 8.97 5.27
C ASN A 191 -4.06 7.67 5.98
N PHE A 192 -3.15 6.72 6.18
CA PHE A 192 -3.45 5.51 6.95
C PHE A 192 -3.80 5.83 8.40
N LEU A 193 -3.02 6.67 9.09
CA LEU A 193 -3.32 7.05 10.48
C LEU A 193 -4.65 7.80 10.59
N ARG A 194 -4.98 8.62 9.61
CA ARG A 194 -6.31 9.27 9.54
C ARG A 194 -7.44 8.24 9.39
N LEU A 195 -7.26 7.23 8.53
CA LEU A 195 -8.19 6.12 8.37
C LEU A 195 -8.35 5.32 9.69
N ALA A 196 -7.27 5.14 10.43
CA ALA A 196 -7.25 4.49 11.74
C ALA A 196 -7.82 5.35 12.89
N GLY A 197 -8.23 6.59 12.61
CA GLY A 197 -8.71 7.52 13.64
C GLY A 197 -7.62 7.98 14.60
N GLU A 198 -6.36 7.95 14.14
CA GLU A 198 -5.21 8.47 14.87
C GLU A 198 -4.72 9.77 14.20
N GLY A 199 -4.58 10.82 14.98
CA GLY A 199 -3.71 11.94 14.64
C GLY A 199 -4.25 13.08 13.78
N GLU A 200 -5.53 13.44 13.79
CA GLU A 200 -6.00 14.60 12.99
C GLU A 200 -5.38 15.94 13.35
N ALA A 201 -5.13 16.23 14.61
CA ALA A 201 -4.55 17.51 15.04
C ALA A 201 -3.01 17.45 15.18
N SER A 202 -2.48 16.32 15.60
CA SER A 202 -1.05 16.15 15.91
C SER A 202 -0.18 15.98 14.68
N LEU A 203 -0.73 15.43 13.58
CA LEU A 203 0.01 15.17 12.36
C LEU A 203 0.31 16.45 11.55
N LEU A 204 -0.64 17.36 11.50
CA LEU A 204 -0.45 18.65 10.81
C LEU A 204 0.53 19.55 11.53
N ASP A 205 0.52 19.55 12.86
CA ASP A 205 1.44 20.37 13.68
C ASP A 205 2.87 19.79 13.70
N ARG A 206 3.04 18.46 13.64
CA ARG A 206 4.36 17.82 13.66
C ARG A 206 4.99 17.72 12.27
N ALA A 207 4.21 17.52 11.22
CA ALA A 207 4.67 17.53 9.84
C ALA A 207 5.16 18.95 9.43
N SER A 208 4.58 20.02 9.97
CA SER A 208 5.04 21.38 9.75
C SER A 208 6.37 21.71 10.43
N GLY A 209 6.82 20.90 11.40
CA GLY A 209 8.07 21.11 12.15
C GLY A 209 9.28 20.31 11.66
N SER A 210 9.11 19.22 10.92
CA SER A 210 10.22 18.33 10.55
C SER A 210 10.26 17.89 9.08
N PHE A 211 9.11 17.93 8.38
CA PHE A 211 9.04 17.72 6.94
C PHE A 211 8.14 18.81 6.37
N ALA A 212 8.72 19.73 5.60
CA ALA A 212 7.97 20.78 4.94
C ALA A 212 6.94 20.17 3.95
N LEU A 213 5.74 19.88 4.44
CA LEU A 213 4.54 19.75 3.60
C LEU A 213 4.15 21.18 3.19
N ALA A 214 4.95 21.78 2.30
CA ALA A 214 4.58 23.01 1.63
C ALA A 214 3.35 22.71 0.75
N GLY A 215 2.20 23.25 1.13
CA GLY A 215 1.08 23.43 0.23
C GLY A 215 -0.24 22.73 0.53
N PHE A 216 -0.75 22.77 1.75
CA PHE A 216 -2.18 22.59 1.98
C PHE A 216 -2.80 23.89 2.50
N ALA A 217 -2.99 24.84 1.58
CA ALA A 217 -3.99 25.88 1.79
C ALA A 217 -5.36 25.24 1.50
N THR A 218 -6.22 25.18 2.52
CA THR A 218 -7.64 24.88 2.33
C THR A 218 -8.28 26.10 1.70
N GLU A 219 -8.34 26.16 0.37
CA GLU A 219 -9.24 27.04 -0.32
C GLU A 219 -10.61 26.34 -0.46
N PRO A 220 -11.73 26.98 -0.12
CA PRO A 220 -13.04 26.41 -0.36
C PRO A 220 -13.30 26.39 -1.88
N SER A 221 -13.43 25.20 -2.44
CA SER A 221 -13.77 24.99 -3.84
C SER A 221 -15.09 25.63 -4.19
N ALA A 222 -15.02 26.64 -5.07
CA ALA A 222 -16.17 27.17 -5.79
C ALA A 222 -16.75 26.11 -6.71
N ALA A 223 -18.05 26.00 -6.69
CA ALA A 223 -18.87 25.02 -7.41
C ALA A 223 -18.67 25.06 -8.93
N GLY A 224 -18.71 23.88 -9.55
CA GLY A 224 -19.32 23.66 -10.85
C GLY A 224 -18.41 23.41 -12.05
N ALA A 225 -18.04 22.12 -12.26
CA ALA A 225 -17.96 21.57 -13.63
C ALA A 225 -18.36 20.09 -13.57
N PRO A 226 -19.14 19.57 -14.55
CA PRO A 226 -19.65 18.21 -14.49
C PRO A 226 -18.53 17.19 -14.71
N ASN A 227 -18.44 16.26 -13.78
CA ASN A 227 -17.54 15.11 -13.80
C ASN A 227 -17.88 14.22 -15.00
N ARG A 228 -16.93 14.03 -15.92
CA ARG A 228 -17.02 12.99 -16.95
C ARG A 228 -16.81 11.63 -16.29
N PRO A 229 -17.60 10.60 -16.64
CA PRO A 229 -17.46 9.27 -16.04
C PRO A 229 -16.10 8.66 -16.38
N ASP A 230 -15.56 7.97 -15.39
CA ASP A 230 -14.31 7.22 -15.39
C ASP A 230 -14.15 6.37 -16.67
N ARG A 231 -13.11 6.67 -17.45
CA ARG A 231 -12.59 5.70 -18.40
C ARG A 231 -11.72 4.71 -17.64
N PRO A 232 -11.91 3.39 -17.82
CA PRO A 232 -10.95 2.39 -17.36
C PRO A 232 -9.57 2.73 -17.91
N ILE A 233 -8.51 2.51 -17.13
CA ILE A 233 -7.12 2.64 -17.57
C ILE A 233 -6.86 1.49 -18.56
N GLU A 234 -7.06 1.73 -19.86
CA GLU A 234 -6.78 0.75 -20.90
C GLU A 234 -5.28 0.68 -21.19
N PRO A 235 -4.72 -0.51 -21.44
CA PRO A 235 -3.32 -0.65 -21.86
C PRO A 235 -3.11 -0.05 -23.24
N ARG A 236 -2.14 0.87 -23.38
CA ARG A 236 -1.69 1.32 -24.70
C ARG A 236 -1.04 0.15 -25.42
N THR A 237 -1.62 -0.28 -26.56
CA THR A 237 -1.02 -1.27 -27.45
C THR A 237 0.34 -0.75 -27.93
N ALA A 238 1.39 -1.55 -27.76
CA ALA A 238 2.72 -1.25 -28.29
C ALA A 238 2.64 -1.10 -29.83
N ALA A 239 3.08 0.04 -30.34
CA ALA A 239 3.23 0.27 -31.77
C ALA A 239 4.30 -0.68 -32.31
N ALA A 240 3.94 -1.47 -33.32
CA ALA A 240 4.83 -2.39 -34.02
C ALA A 240 6.04 -1.63 -34.59
N ALA A 241 7.25 -1.97 -34.13
CA ALA A 241 8.48 -1.54 -34.76
C ALA A 241 8.63 -2.25 -36.12
N GLY A 242 8.65 -1.47 -37.18
CA GLY A 242 8.80 -1.94 -38.55
C GLY A 242 10.11 -2.70 -38.78
N ALA A 243 9.99 -3.88 -39.36
CA ALA A 243 11.09 -4.68 -39.84
C ALA A 243 11.83 -4.00 -41.01
N GLY A 244 13.00 -3.40 -40.76
CA GLY A 244 13.98 -3.03 -41.77
C GLY A 244 14.71 -4.28 -42.27
N ARG A 245 14.48 -4.65 -43.53
CA ARG A 245 15.29 -5.66 -44.24
C ARG A 245 16.70 -5.10 -44.46
N ALA A 246 17.70 -5.82 -43.97
CA ALA A 246 19.08 -5.66 -44.42
C ALA A 246 19.27 -6.53 -45.68
N GLU A 247 19.54 -5.89 -46.83
CA GLU A 247 20.05 -6.53 -48.03
C GLU A 247 21.51 -6.94 -47.83
N ILE A 248 21.78 -8.23 -48.05
CA ILE A 248 23.15 -8.74 -48.20
C ILE A 248 23.57 -8.54 -49.63
N VAL A 249 24.60 -7.71 -49.87
CA VAL A 249 25.35 -7.67 -51.14
C VAL A 249 26.69 -8.34 -50.90
N ARG A 250 26.99 -9.25 -51.81
CA ARG A 250 28.14 -10.15 -52.02
C ARG A 250 29.50 -9.73 -51.44
#